data_6e557988743bba6b3a5e767c9eb7c8d5
#
_entry.id   6e557988743bba6b3a5e767c9eb7c8d5
#
_cell.length_a   1.000
_cell.length_b   1.000
_cell.length_c   1.000
_cell.angle_alpha   90.00
_cell.angle_beta   90.00
_cell.angle_gamma   90.00
#
_symmetry.space_group_name_H-M   'P 1'
#
loop_
_entity.id
_entity.type
_entity.pdbx_description
1 polymer ?
#
loop_
_entity_poly.entity_id
_entity_poly.type
_entity_poly.pdbx_seq_one_letter_code
_entity_poly.pdbx_strand_id
1 'polypeptide(L)'
;MDIRDLHTDAVALLPGHTTEQGASRRTALQAVLGLGYAAAAMPIMAQTAVTTDAKGLKEGWVTVPSNGFDVPAYVARPAAKKNPPVVLVVQEIFGVHAYIQDVCRRLAHAGYLAIAPELYARQGKASDYTEIAKLQAELVSKVPDEQVLQDLDATLTWAAKAGGNVRKAAITGFCWGGRVTWLYAATGRVKAGVAWYGRLEGQASANTPSHPLAQVTQLKAPVLGLYGGQDTGIPMASVARMQEALAHGSKAAQASEFVVYPDAPHAFHADYRASYREAAAKDGWQRLLQWLRSHGVA
;
A
#
# COMPACT_ATOMS: atom_id res chain seq x y z
N MET A 1 9.56 5.59 -16.31
CA MET A 1 9.94 4.58 -15.31
C MET A 1 10.96 3.66 -15.96
N ASP A 2 12.16 3.54 -15.40
CA ASP A 2 13.21 2.68 -15.97
C ASP A 2 12.83 1.20 -15.75
N ILE A 3 13.10 0.35 -16.76
CA ILE A 3 12.91 -1.11 -16.66
C ILE A 3 13.65 -1.69 -15.43
N ARG A 4 14.75 -1.05 -15.02
CA ARG A 4 15.51 -1.41 -13.82
C ARG A 4 14.75 -1.23 -12.52
N ASP A 5 13.94 -0.18 -12.42
CA ASP A 5 13.12 0.07 -11.24
C ASP A 5 11.97 -0.94 -11.11
N LEU A 6 11.34 -1.29 -12.25
CA LEU A 6 10.33 -2.33 -12.30
C LEU A 6 10.87 -3.71 -11.91
N HIS A 7 12.11 -3.99 -12.36
CA HIS A 7 12.78 -5.24 -12.04
C HIS A 7 13.07 -5.38 -10.54
N THR A 8 13.49 -4.30 -9.90
CA THR A 8 13.78 -4.30 -8.46
C THR A 8 12.53 -4.61 -7.64
N ASP A 9 11.39 -4.00 -7.98
CA ASP A 9 10.12 -4.29 -7.29
C ASP A 9 9.65 -5.74 -7.52
N ALA A 10 9.81 -6.24 -8.76
CA ALA A 10 9.45 -7.62 -9.07
C ALA A 10 10.30 -8.63 -8.29
N VAL A 11 11.62 -8.40 -8.20
CA VAL A 11 12.55 -9.25 -7.44
C VAL A 11 12.25 -9.24 -5.95
N ALA A 12 11.96 -8.08 -5.38
CA ALA A 12 11.62 -7.95 -3.96
C ALA A 12 10.33 -8.70 -3.58
N LEU A 13 9.47 -9.01 -4.55
CA LEU A 13 8.24 -9.76 -4.33
C LEU A 13 8.40 -11.29 -4.44
N LEU A 14 9.57 -11.79 -4.86
CA LEU A 14 9.82 -13.23 -5.01
C LEU A 14 10.30 -13.87 -3.70
N PRO A 15 9.72 -15.00 -3.27
CA PRO A 15 10.19 -15.69 -2.07
C PRO A 15 11.61 -16.26 -2.24
N GLY A 16 12.46 -16.08 -1.23
CA GLY A 16 13.78 -16.73 -1.15
C GLY A 16 14.87 -16.16 -2.06
N HIS A 17 14.70 -14.98 -2.64
CA HIS A 17 15.74 -14.40 -3.48
C HIS A 17 16.81 -13.71 -2.61
N THR A 18 17.97 -14.35 -2.50
CA THR A 18 19.22 -13.74 -2.02
C THR A 18 20.03 -13.32 -3.24
N THR A 19 20.42 -12.05 -3.32
CA THR A 19 21.35 -11.58 -4.37
C THR A 19 22.75 -12.11 -4.04
N GLU A 20 23.15 -13.24 -4.63
CA GLU A 20 24.56 -13.61 -4.67
C GLU A 20 25.31 -12.65 -5.60
N GLN A 21 26.33 -12.00 -5.06
CA GLN A 21 27.26 -11.20 -5.85
C GLN A 21 27.99 -12.12 -6.83
N GLY A 22 27.71 -12.04 -8.11
CA GLY A 22 28.47 -12.73 -9.14
C GLY A 22 27.71 -13.34 -10.32
N ALA A 23 26.39 -13.36 -10.33
CA ALA A 23 25.62 -13.87 -11.47
C ALA A 23 25.68 -12.92 -12.67
N SER A 24 26.01 -13.46 -13.88
CA SER A 24 25.98 -12.66 -15.10
C SER A 24 24.55 -12.15 -15.37
N ARG A 25 24.41 -10.97 -15.99
CA ARG A 25 23.11 -10.38 -16.37
C ARG A 25 22.19 -11.37 -17.12
N ARG A 26 22.77 -12.28 -17.89
CA ARG A 26 22.07 -13.30 -18.66
C ARG A 26 21.51 -14.42 -17.76
N THR A 27 22.25 -14.84 -16.75
CA THR A 27 21.84 -15.84 -15.75
C THR A 27 20.79 -15.27 -14.80
N ALA A 28 20.89 -14.00 -14.41
CA ALA A 28 19.87 -13.31 -13.61
C ALA A 28 18.55 -13.18 -14.38
N LEU A 29 18.57 -12.83 -15.67
CA LEU A 29 17.36 -12.79 -16.52
C LEU A 29 16.71 -14.17 -16.66
N GLN A 30 17.51 -15.22 -16.85
CA GLN A 30 16.99 -16.59 -17.00
C GLN A 30 16.47 -17.18 -15.69
N ALA A 31 17.09 -16.84 -14.56
CA ALA A 31 16.59 -17.20 -13.23
C ALA A 31 15.28 -16.47 -12.90
N VAL A 32 15.15 -15.19 -13.26
CA VAL A 32 13.92 -14.40 -13.09
C VAL A 32 12.80 -14.95 -13.98
N LEU A 33 13.08 -15.35 -15.22
CA LEU A 33 12.09 -15.96 -16.11
C LEU A 33 11.66 -17.37 -15.64
N GLY A 34 12.55 -18.16 -15.05
CA GLY A 34 12.25 -19.51 -14.57
C GLY A 34 11.56 -19.55 -13.21
N LEU A 35 12.04 -18.76 -12.24
CA LEU A 35 11.50 -18.71 -10.88
C LEU A 35 10.26 -17.78 -10.77
N GLY A 36 10.20 -16.72 -11.58
CA GLY A 36 9.08 -15.82 -11.65
C GLY A 36 7.79 -16.50 -12.10
N TYR A 37 7.87 -17.44 -13.02
CA TYR A 37 6.72 -18.21 -13.47
C TYR A 37 6.16 -19.14 -12.38
N ALA A 38 7.01 -19.80 -11.62
CA ALA A 38 6.58 -20.69 -10.54
C ALA A 38 6.01 -19.92 -9.32
N ALA A 39 6.56 -18.74 -9.01
CA ALA A 39 6.10 -17.92 -7.88
C ALA A 39 4.86 -17.07 -8.22
N ALA A 40 4.74 -16.62 -9.47
CA ALA A 40 3.57 -15.86 -9.95
C ALA A 40 2.40 -16.77 -10.34
N ALA A 41 2.68 -18.01 -10.77
CA ALA A 41 1.67 -19.04 -11.07
C ALA A 41 1.14 -19.73 -9.80
N MET A 42 1.69 -19.47 -8.62
CA MET A 42 0.97 -19.83 -7.40
C MET A 42 -0.26 -18.93 -7.34
N PRO A 43 -1.47 -19.50 -7.44
CA PRO A 43 -2.66 -18.73 -7.14
C PRO A 43 -2.42 -18.08 -5.79
N ILE A 44 -2.92 -16.87 -5.58
CA ILE A 44 -2.96 -16.24 -4.26
C ILE A 44 -3.70 -17.24 -3.39
N MET A 45 -2.92 -18.14 -2.76
CA MET A 45 -3.47 -19.33 -2.12
C MET A 45 -4.14 -18.86 -0.84
N ALA A 46 -5.45 -18.93 -0.82
CA ALA A 46 -6.28 -18.67 0.35
C ALA A 46 -5.91 -19.54 1.57
N GLN A 47 -5.00 -20.49 1.44
CA GLN A 47 -4.69 -21.49 2.47
C GLN A 47 -3.78 -21.02 3.61
N THR A 48 -3.11 -19.87 3.48
CA THR A 48 -2.28 -19.29 4.57
C THR A 48 -2.78 -17.93 5.03
N ALA A 49 -3.81 -17.38 4.39
CA ALA A 49 -4.35 -16.07 4.75
C ALA A 49 -5.05 -16.12 6.10
N VAL A 50 -4.72 -15.18 6.98
CA VAL A 50 -5.53 -14.90 8.16
C VAL A 50 -6.90 -14.42 7.68
N THR A 51 -7.97 -15.14 8.01
CA THR A 51 -9.32 -14.76 7.62
C THR A 51 -10.03 -14.15 8.82
N THR A 52 -10.37 -12.88 8.71
CA THR A 52 -11.16 -12.13 9.69
C THR A 52 -12.64 -12.33 9.37
N ASP A 53 -13.44 -12.78 10.34
CA ASP A 53 -14.88 -12.95 10.14
C ASP A 53 -15.61 -11.61 9.95
N ALA A 54 -16.80 -11.69 9.35
CA ALA A 54 -17.65 -10.52 9.10
C ALA A 54 -18.72 -10.30 10.19
N LYS A 55 -18.67 -11.04 11.30
CA LYS A 55 -19.69 -10.94 12.35
C LYS A 55 -19.71 -9.51 12.95
N GLY A 56 -20.88 -8.89 12.95
CA GLY A 56 -21.05 -7.51 13.42
C GLY A 56 -20.57 -6.44 12.46
N LEU A 57 -20.17 -6.81 11.24
CA LEU A 57 -19.79 -5.87 10.18
C LEU A 57 -20.87 -5.74 9.11
N LYS A 58 -20.85 -4.63 8.40
CA LYS A 58 -21.44 -4.45 7.05
C LYS A 58 -20.28 -4.33 6.08
N GLU A 59 -20.23 -5.23 5.11
CA GLU A 59 -19.16 -5.28 4.12
C GLU A 59 -19.65 -5.61 2.71
N GLY A 60 -18.84 -5.35 1.74
CA GLY A 60 -19.10 -5.72 0.34
C GLY A 60 -18.52 -4.74 -0.66
N TRP A 61 -18.75 -5.06 -1.92
CA TRP A 61 -18.38 -4.19 -3.02
C TRP A 61 -19.40 -3.08 -3.22
N VAL A 62 -18.90 -1.90 -3.51
CA VAL A 62 -19.68 -0.69 -3.81
C VAL A 62 -19.09 0.01 -5.04
N THR A 63 -19.82 0.96 -5.59
CA THR A 63 -19.37 1.78 -6.71
C THR A 63 -19.10 3.20 -6.22
N VAL A 64 -17.90 3.71 -6.53
CA VAL A 64 -17.48 5.07 -6.26
C VAL A 64 -17.43 5.85 -7.57
N PRO A 65 -18.34 6.77 -7.85
CA PRO A 65 -18.26 7.62 -9.02
C PRO A 65 -17.06 8.56 -8.94
N SER A 66 -16.16 8.50 -9.93
CA SER A 66 -14.96 9.34 -10.01
C SER A 66 -14.67 9.72 -11.46
N ASN A 67 -14.75 11.01 -11.79
CA ASN A 67 -14.40 11.57 -13.10
C ASN A 67 -15.02 10.81 -14.29
N GLY A 68 -16.35 10.53 -14.22
CA GLY A 68 -17.07 9.82 -15.28
C GLY A 68 -16.82 8.33 -15.34
N PHE A 69 -16.15 7.74 -14.35
CA PHE A 69 -15.93 6.31 -14.24
C PHE A 69 -16.44 5.78 -12.89
N ASP A 70 -17.02 4.60 -12.92
CA ASP A 70 -17.52 3.91 -11.74
C ASP A 70 -16.43 2.99 -11.17
N VAL A 71 -15.66 3.51 -10.19
CA VAL A 71 -14.57 2.78 -9.54
C VAL A 71 -15.16 1.75 -8.56
N PRO A 72 -14.93 0.44 -8.74
CA PRO A 72 -15.29 -0.55 -7.74
C PRO A 72 -14.49 -0.32 -6.46
N ALA A 73 -15.12 -0.46 -5.30
CA ALA A 73 -14.42 -0.37 -4.03
C ALA A 73 -14.97 -1.41 -3.05
N TYR A 74 -14.10 -2.02 -2.26
CA TYR A 74 -14.53 -2.88 -1.17
C TYR A 74 -14.61 -2.07 0.12
N VAL A 75 -15.72 -2.17 0.83
CA VAL A 75 -15.96 -1.48 2.09
C VAL A 75 -16.26 -2.48 3.21
N ALA A 76 -15.73 -2.20 4.40
CA ALA A 76 -16.12 -2.87 5.63
C ALA A 76 -16.27 -1.84 6.75
N ARG A 77 -17.33 -1.98 7.58
CA ARG A 77 -17.58 -1.08 8.71
C ARG A 77 -18.35 -1.79 9.84
N PRO A 78 -18.22 -1.35 11.09
CA PRO A 78 -19.06 -1.86 12.17
C PRO A 78 -20.55 -1.62 11.85
N ALA A 79 -21.39 -2.65 12.00
CA ALA A 79 -22.82 -2.55 11.68
C ALA A 79 -23.57 -1.57 12.61
N ALA A 80 -23.16 -1.51 13.89
CA ALA A 80 -23.82 -0.73 14.93
C ALA A 80 -23.24 0.68 15.12
N LYS A 81 -22.00 0.95 14.68
CA LYS A 81 -21.34 2.23 14.94
C LYS A 81 -21.84 3.29 13.97
N LYS A 82 -22.40 4.37 14.53
CA LYS A 82 -22.75 5.57 13.76
C LYS A 82 -21.51 6.44 13.57
N ASN A 83 -21.36 7.04 12.38
CA ASN A 83 -20.34 8.02 12.06
C ASN A 83 -18.89 7.55 12.40
N PRO A 84 -18.48 6.32 11.98
CA PRO A 84 -17.14 5.81 12.25
C PRO A 84 -16.08 6.65 11.53
N PRO A 85 -14.87 6.83 12.12
CA PRO A 85 -13.76 7.42 11.40
C PRO A 85 -13.41 6.58 10.16
N VAL A 86 -12.86 7.22 9.13
CA VAL A 86 -12.62 6.59 7.82
C VAL A 86 -11.15 6.24 7.64
N VAL A 87 -10.87 5.04 7.14
CA VAL A 87 -9.54 4.65 6.69
C VAL A 87 -9.60 4.24 5.23
N LEU A 88 -8.90 4.99 4.37
CA LEU A 88 -8.61 4.58 3.01
C LEU A 88 -7.56 3.47 3.05
N VAL A 89 -7.82 2.36 2.38
CA VAL A 89 -6.88 1.24 2.26
C VAL A 89 -6.41 1.16 0.83
N VAL A 90 -5.10 1.31 0.61
CA VAL A 90 -4.53 1.27 -0.73
C VAL A 90 -3.84 -0.07 -0.95
N GLN A 91 -4.26 -0.73 -2.03
CA GLN A 91 -3.82 -2.04 -2.45
C GLN A 91 -2.31 -2.14 -2.75
N GLU A 92 -1.81 -3.36 -2.80
CA GLU A 92 -0.55 -3.71 -3.44
C GLU A 92 -0.71 -3.65 -4.98
N ILE A 93 0.26 -4.19 -5.73
CA ILE A 93 0.15 -4.28 -7.20
C ILE A 93 -0.92 -5.28 -7.68
N PHE A 94 -1.49 -6.09 -6.81
CA PHE A 94 -2.42 -7.19 -7.15
C PHE A 94 -3.90 -6.80 -7.06
N GLY A 95 -4.24 -5.51 -6.94
CA GLY A 95 -5.62 -5.06 -6.80
C GLY A 95 -6.20 -5.30 -5.39
N VAL A 96 -7.51 -5.11 -5.26
CA VAL A 96 -8.25 -5.29 -4.01
C VAL A 96 -8.63 -6.78 -3.84
N HIS A 97 -7.61 -7.62 -3.71
CA HIS A 97 -7.79 -9.07 -3.52
C HIS A 97 -8.14 -9.44 -2.07
N ALA A 98 -8.30 -10.75 -1.78
CA ALA A 98 -8.79 -11.25 -0.49
C ALA A 98 -8.06 -10.69 0.73
N TYR A 99 -6.73 -10.53 0.67
CA TYR A 99 -5.93 -9.96 1.75
C TYR A 99 -6.29 -8.48 2.02
N ILE A 100 -6.43 -7.65 0.98
CA ILE A 100 -6.82 -6.22 1.15
C ILE A 100 -8.25 -6.11 1.69
N GLN A 101 -9.16 -6.98 1.26
CA GLN A 101 -10.51 -7.07 1.82
C GLN A 101 -10.47 -7.47 3.30
N ASP A 102 -9.58 -8.40 3.67
CA ASP A 102 -9.38 -8.81 5.06
C ASP A 102 -8.81 -7.68 5.92
N VAL A 103 -7.85 -6.89 5.41
CA VAL A 103 -7.37 -5.67 6.07
C VAL A 103 -8.52 -4.70 6.36
N CYS A 104 -9.45 -4.53 5.40
CA CYS A 104 -10.65 -3.71 5.63
C CYS A 104 -11.52 -4.27 6.77
N ARG A 105 -11.72 -5.60 6.86
CA ARG A 105 -12.46 -6.22 7.96
C ARG A 105 -11.75 -6.02 9.31
N ARG A 106 -10.42 -6.22 9.37
CA ARG A 106 -9.62 -5.96 10.58
C ARG A 106 -9.80 -4.52 11.09
N LEU A 107 -9.74 -3.55 10.18
CA LEU A 107 -9.97 -2.13 10.51
C LEU A 107 -11.42 -1.88 10.95
N ALA A 108 -12.39 -2.55 10.33
CA ALA A 108 -13.79 -2.44 10.72
C ALA A 108 -14.04 -2.98 12.13
N HIS A 109 -13.43 -4.11 12.53
CA HIS A 109 -13.45 -4.59 13.91
C HIS A 109 -12.76 -3.63 14.89
N ALA A 110 -11.76 -2.89 14.44
CA ALA A 110 -11.14 -1.83 15.22
C ALA A 110 -11.99 -0.53 15.29
N GLY A 111 -13.16 -0.51 14.63
CA GLY A 111 -14.13 0.57 14.75
C GLY A 111 -14.13 1.60 13.62
N TYR A 112 -13.45 1.35 12.52
CA TYR A 112 -13.34 2.23 11.36
C TYR A 112 -14.34 1.87 10.25
N LEU A 113 -14.68 2.84 9.40
CA LEU A 113 -15.12 2.56 8.04
C LEU A 113 -13.86 2.45 7.19
N ALA A 114 -13.50 1.24 6.80
CA ALA A 114 -12.38 0.97 5.92
C ALA A 114 -12.89 0.79 4.48
N ILE A 115 -12.25 1.42 3.51
CA ILE A 115 -12.63 1.34 2.12
C ILE A 115 -11.40 1.28 1.21
N ALA A 116 -11.39 0.30 0.31
CA ALA A 116 -10.31 0.04 -0.64
C ALA A 116 -10.85 0.17 -2.07
N PRO A 117 -10.59 1.29 -2.79
CA PRO A 117 -10.93 1.42 -4.19
C PRO A 117 -10.00 0.58 -5.07
N GLU A 118 -10.54 -0.01 -6.16
CA GLU A 118 -9.78 -0.72 -7.18
C GLU A 118 -9.14 0.30 -8.13
N LEU A 119 -7.95 0.75 -7.79
CA LEU A 119 -7.29 1.90 -8.42
C LEU A 119 -6.78 1.63 -9.86
N TYR A 120 -6.83 0.38 -10.29
CA TYR A 120 -6.45 -0.03 -11.66
C TYR A 120 -7.63 -0.22 -12.61
N ALA A 121 -8.86 -0.10 -12.10
CA ALA A 121 -10.07 -0.51 -12.81
C ALA A 121 -10.25 0.12 -14.19
N ARG A 122 -9.69 1.34 -14.42
CA ARG A 122 -9.73 1.99 -15.76
C ARG A 122 -8.76 1.36 -16.75
N GLN A 123 -7.63 0.82 -16.28
CA GLN A 123 -6.57 0.25 -17.12
C GLN A 123 -6.73 -1.26 -17.30
N GLY A 124 -7.35 -1.95 -16.35
CA GLY A 124 -7.54 -3.39 -16.39
C GLY A 124 -7.68 -4.02 -15.01
N LYS A 125 -7.52 -5.33 -14.95
CA LYS A 125 -7.59 -6.11 -13.71
C LYS A 125 -6.25 -6.78 -13.45
N ALA A 126 -5.71 -6.62 -12.25
CA ALA A 126 -4.46 -7.26 -11.85
C ALA A 126 -4.54 -8.80 -11.87
N SER A 127 -5.73 -9.36 -11.65
CA SER A 127 -6.00 -10.82 -11.72
C SER A 127 -5.81 -11.43 -13.11
N ASP A 128 -5.78 -10.62 -14.16
CA ASP A 128 -5.62 -11.12 -15.54
C ASP A 128 -4.14 -11.43 -15.86
N TYR A 129 -3.22 -11.08 -14.95
CA TYR A 129 -1.79 -11.25 -15.11
C TYR A 129 -1.25 -12.36 -14.20
N THR A 130 -0.48 -13.26 -14.79
CA THR A 130 0.21 -14.35 -14.09
C THR A 130 1.68 -14.04 -13.84
N GLU A 131 2.27 -13.07 -14.57
CA GLU A 131 3.65 -12.66 -14.47
C GLU A 131 3.77 -11.24 -13.90
N ILE A 132 4.53 -11.08 -12.81
CA ILE A 132 4.71 -9.78 -12.14
C ILE A 132 5.32 -8.74 -13.10
N ALA A 133 6.27 -9.14 -13.94
CA ALA A 133 6.90 -8.23 -14.89
C ALA A 133 5.89 -7.66 -15.92
N LYS A 134 4.97 -8.49 -16.41
CA LYS A 134 3.88 -8.04 -17.31
C LYS A 134 2.88 -7.17 -16.55
N LEU A 135 2.45 -7.58 -15.36
CA LEU A 135 1.58 -6.79 -14.52
C LEU A 135 2.15 -5.37 -14.29
N GLN A 136 3.43 -5.26 -13.98
CA GLN A 136 4.11 -3.97 -13.80
C GLN A 136 4.15 -3.15 -15.11
N ALA A 137 4.58 -3.76 -16.21
CA ALA A 137 4.77 -3.05 -17.48
C ALA A 137 3.46 -2.66 -18.17
N GLU A 138 2.44 -3.51 -18.12
CA GLU A 138 1.23 -3.37 -18.92
C GLU A 138 0.05 -2.77 -18.13
N LEU A 139 0.04 -2.89 -16.80
CA LEU A 139 -1.02 -2.36 -15.95
C LEU A 139 -0.51 -1.29 -15.00
N VAL A 140 0.34 -1.63 -14.03
CA VAL A 140 0.71 -0.71 -12.94
C VAL A 140 1.37 0.57 -13.45
N SER A 141 2.29 0.46 -14.42
CA SER A 141 2.97 1.62 -15.03
C SER A 141 2.04 2.53 -15.85
N LYS A 142 0.83 2.07 -16.16
CA LYS A 142 -0.15 2.83 -16.95
C LYS A 142 -1.10 3.65 -16.10
N VAL A 143 -1.04 3.50 -14.78
CA VAL A 143 -1.94 4.19 -13.85
C VAL A 143 -1.31 5.52 -13.42
N PRO A 144 -1.88 6.67 -13.80
CA PRO A 144 -1.34 7.98 -13.41
C PRO A 144 -1.57 8.26 -11.91
N ASP A 145 -0.56 8.82 -11.24
CA ASP A 145 -0.69 9.28 -9.85
C ASP A 145 -1.87 10.25 -9.68
N GLU A 146 -2.06 11.15 -10.63
CA GLU A 146 -3.19 12.10 -10.60
C GLU A 146 -4.55 11.38 -10.54
N GLN A 147 -4.75 10.35 -11.37
CA GLN A 147 -5.97 9.52 -11.34
C GLN A 147 -6.14 8.87 -9.97
N VAL A 148 -5.08 8.30 -9.42
CA VAL A 148 -5.09 7.64 -8.10
C VAL A 148 -5.52 8.61 -7.00
N LEU A 149 -4.95 9.81 -6.96
CA LEU A 149 -5.28 10.82 -5.96
C LEU A 149 -6.74 11.30 -6.10
N GLN A 150 -7.22 11.48 -7.33
CA GLN A 150 -8.62 11.84 -7.61
C GLN A 150 -9.60 10.74 -7.19
N ASP A 151 -9.27 9.47 -7.44
CA ASP A 151 -10.09 8.33 -7.03
C ASP A 151 -10.15 8.19 -5.51
N LEU A 152 -9.07 8.49 -4.80
CA LEU A 152 -9.05 8.54 -3.34
C LEU A 152 -9.89 9.71 -2.80
N ASP A 153 -9.88 10.88 -3.43
CA ASP A 153 -10.76 12.01 -3.09
C ASP A 153 -12.24 11.67 -3.30
N ALA A 154 -12.57 11.02 -4.42
CA ALA A 154 -13.92 10.53 -4.70
C ALA A 154 -14.35 9.47 -3.68
N THR A 155 -13.42 8.60 -3.26
CA THR A 155 -13.67 7.58 -2.23
C THR A 155 -13.97 8.20 -0.87
N LEU A 156 -13.27 9.26 -0.45
CA LEU A 156 -13.61 10.01 0.76
C LEU A 156 -15.01 10.66 0.64
N THR A 157 -15.31 11.22 -0.52
CA THR A 157 -16.65 11.83 -0.77
C THR A 157 -17.75 10.78 -0.67
N TRP A 158 -17.54 9.60 -1.21
CA TRP A 158 -18.45 8.47 -1.08
C TRP A 158 -18.60 8.04 0.39
N ALA A 159 -17.48 7.89 1.11
CA ALA A 159 -17.48 7.48 2.51
C ALA A 159 -18.26 8.47 3.40
N ALA A 160 -18.19 9.78 3.12
CA ALA A 160 -18.99 10.79 3.82
C ALA A 160 -20.50 10.57 3.59
N LYS A 161 -20.91 10.35 2.34
CA LYS A 161 -22.30 10.04 1.99
C LYS A 161 -22.79 8.73 2.61
N ALA A 162 -21.91 7.76 2.77
CA ALA A 162 -22.18 6.49 3.46
C ALA A 162 -22.20 6.60 5.00
N GLY A 163 -22.07 7.82 5.55
CA GLY A 163 -22.12 8.10 6.98
C GLY A 163 -20.80 7.88 7.73
N GLY A 164 -19.67 7.90 7.04
CA GLY A 164 -18.34 7.93 7.64
C GLY A 164 -17.91 9.34 8.06
N ASN A 165 -17.13 9.43 9.12
CA ASN A 165 -16.56 10.70 9.60
C ASN A 165 -15.25 11.04 8.86
N VAL A 166 -15.35 11.69 7.71
CA VAL A 166 -14.19 12.09 6.90
C VAL A 166 -13.35 13.20 7.54
N ARG A 167 -13.84 13.90 8.57
CA ARG A 167 -13.01 14.81 9.36
C ARG A 167 -12.01 14.06 10.24
N LYS A 168 -12.24 12.76 10.44
CA LYS A 168 -11.38 11.79 11.11
C LYS A 168 -10.93 10.74 10.09
N ALA A 169 -10.38 11.18 8.95
CA ALA A 169 -9.90 10.28 7.90
C ALA A 169 -8.41 10.02 8.02
N ALA A 170 -8.00 8.81 7.69
CA ALA A 170 -6.62 8.38 7.52
C ALA A 170 -6.46 7.54 6.25
N ILE A 171 -5.21 7.25 5.90
CA ILE A 171 -4.86 6.36 4.79
C ILE A 171 -3.82 5.35 5.25
N THR A 172 -3.96 4.12 4.80
CA THR A 172 -2.90 3.10 4.89
C THR A 172 -2.74 2.38 3.57
N GLY A 173 -1.54 1.94 3.25
CA GLY A 173 -1.30 1.25 1.99
C GLY A 173 -0.03 0.42 2.03
N PHE A 174 0.02 -0.58 1.15
CA PHE A 174 1.00 -1.65 1.15
C PHE A 174 1.77 -1.65 -0.17
N CYS A 175 3.10 -1.80 -0.14
CA CYS A 175 3.93 -1.82 -1.35
C CYS A 175 3.71 -0.59 -2.23
N TRP A 176 3.17 -0.74 -3.43
CA TRP A 176 2.74 0.37 -4.28
C TRP A 176 1.81 1.34 -3.53
N GLY A 177 0.85 0.81 -2.79
CA GLY A 177 -0.05 1.61 -1.94
C GLY A 177 0.66 2.30 -0.78
N GLY A 178 1.76 1.76 -0.28
CA GLY A 178 2.62 2.44 0.70
C GLY A 178 3.24 3.72 0.14
N ARG A 179 3.67 3.69 -1.13
CA ARG A 179 4.09 4.91 -1.84
C ARG A 179 2.94 5.91 -1.97
N VAL A 180 1.77 5.45 -2.41
CA VAL A 180 0.57 6.29 -2.55
C VAL A 180 0.18 6.94 -1.23
N THR A 181 0.33 6.25 -0.10
CA THR A 181 0.06 6.79 1.24
C THR A 181 0.86 8.07 1.51
N TRP A 182 2.16 8.10 1.19
CA TRP A 182 2.99 9.30 1.32
C TRP A 182 2.51 10.43 0.41
N LEU A 183 2.20 10.11 -0.85
CA LEU A 183 1.72 11.11 -1.81
C LEU A 183 0.38 11.72 -1.38
N TYR A 184 -0.54 10.88 -0.90
CA TYR A 184 -1.85 11.34 -0.47
C TYR A 184 -1.80 12.15 0.83
N ALA A 185 -0.86 11.84 1.73
CA ALA A 185 -0.62 12.62 2.93
C ALA A 185 -0.20 14.07 2.63
N ALA A 186 0.41 14.33 1.48
CA ALA A 186 0.76 15.68 1.02
C ALA A 186 -0.47 16.51 0.57
N THR A 187 -1.60 15.88 0.26
CA THR A 187 -2.81 16.58 -0.19
C THR A 187 -3.53 17.34 0.94
N GLY A 188 -3.39 16.89 2.20
CA GLY A 188 -4.09 17.44 3.35
C GLY A 188 -5.52 16.94 3.51
N ARG A 189 -5.88 15.86 2.81
CA ARG A 189 -7.22 15.24 2.89
C ARG A 189 -7.40 14.31 4.07
N VAL A 190 -6.30 13.87 4.67
CA VAL A 190 -6.27 12.95 5.81
C VAL A 190 -5.51 13.56 6.99
N LYS A 191 -5.73 13.03 8.18
CA LYS A 191 -5.06 13.45 9.42
C LYS A 191 -3.76 12.67 9.67
N ALA A 192 -3.67 11.46 9.16
CA ALA A 192 -2.49 10.59 9.33
C ALA A 192 -2.40 9.57 8.20
N GLY A 193 -1.19 9.10 7.92
CA GLY A 193 -0.92 7.97 7.03
C GLY A 193 -0.14 6.87 7.74
N VAL A 194 -0.30 5.62 7.26
CA VAL A 194 0.58 4.50 7.63
C VAL A 194 1.03 3.79 6.36
N ALA A 195 2.31 3.90 6.04
CA ALA A 195 2.89 3.39 4.80
C ALA A 195 3.71 2.13 5.08
N TRP A 196 3.29 1.00 4.51
CA TRP A 196 3.95 -0.28 4.64
C TRP A 196 4.83 -0.54 3.43
N TYR A 197 6.14 -0.64 3.66
CA TYR A 197 7.16 -0.97 2.65
C TYR A 197 6.90 -0.32 1.27
N GLY A 198 6.55 0.97 1.28
CA GLY A 198 6.32 1.74 0.06
C GLY A 198 7.61 2.34 -0.49
N ARG A 199 7.78 2.34 -1.82
CA ARG A 199 8.92 2.97 -2.48
C ARG A 199 8.99 4.46 -2.12
N LEU A 200 10.17 4.94 -1.75
CA LEU A 200 10.40 6.31 -1.28
C LEU A 200 10.98 7.23 -2.36
N GLU A 201 11.71 6.68 -3.31
CA GLU A 201 12.40 7.41 -4.38
C GLU A 201 12.41 6.61 -5.69
N GLY A 202 12.69 7.25 -6.82
CA GLY A 202 12.75 6.63 -8.14
C GLY A 202 12.81 7.69 -9.23
N GLN A 203 12.86 7.24 -10.47
CA GLN A 203 12.82 8.15 -11.62
C GLN A 203 11.39 8.62 -11.87
N ALA A 204 11.22 9.92 -12.12
CA ALA A 204 9.96 10.49 -12.54
C ALA A 204 9.57 10.02 -13.94
N SER A 205 8.27 9.85 -14.16
CA SER A 205 7.69 9.56 -15.47
C SER A 205 6.41 10.38 -15.67
N ALA A 206 5.83 10.35 -16.85
CA ALA A 206 4.56 11.05 -17.11
C ALA A 206 3.44 10.59 -16.15
N ASN A 207 3.34 9.31 -15.85
CA ASN A 207 2.33 8.76 -14.93
C ASN A 207 2.74 8.84 -13.46
N THR A 208 4.03 8.97 -13.18
CA THR A 208 4.61 9.00 -11.83
C THR A 208 5.56 10.20 -11.74
N PRO A 209 5.03 11.44 -11.71
CA PRO A 209 5.85 12.65 -11.82
C PRO A 209 6.70 12.93 -10.58
N SER A 210 6.37 12.30 -9.44
CA SER A 210 7.08 12.53 -8.19
C SER A 210 7.10 11.28 -7.31
N HIS A 211 8.08 11.21 -6.41
CA HIS A 211 8.19 10.19 -5.37
C HIS A 211 8.13 10.81 -3.97
N PRO A 212 7.84 10.05 -2.92
CA PRO A 212 7.67 10.55 -1.56
C PRO A 212 8.80 11.46 -1.07
N LEU A 213 10.05 11.09 -1.31
CA LEU A 213 11.22 11.87 -0.91
C LEU A 213 11.19 13.31 -1.47
N ALA A 214 10.75 13.48 -2.71
CA ALA A 214 10.65 14.80 -3.34
C ALA A 214 9.47 15.64 -2.83
N GLN A 215 8.54 15.04 -2.06
CA GLN A 215 7.35 15.72 -1.56
C GLN A 215 7.38 16.01 -0.06
N VAL A 216 8.48 15.76 0.62
CA VAL A 216 8.61 15.89 2.08
C VAL A 216 8.21 17.29 2.58
N THR A 217 8.62 18.34 1.87
CA THR A 217 8.26 19.73 2.23
C THR A 217 6.78 20.05 2.04
N GLN A 218 6.05 19.23 1.29
CA GLN A 218 4.63 19.41 0.98
C GLN A 218 3.72 18.57 1.88
N LEU A 219 4.26 17.69 2.72
CA LEU A 219 3.46 16.85 3.62
C LEU A 219 2.58 17.72 4.52
N LYS A 220 1.29 17.38 4.58
CA LYS A 220 0.27 18.06 5.39
C LYS A 220 -0.29 17.17 6.49
N ALA A 221 -0.06 15.86 6.40
CA ALA A 221 -0.37 14.89 7.44
C ALA A 221 0.87 14.04 7.76
N PRO A 222 1.11 13.72 9.04
CA PRO A 222 2.22 12.86 9.42
C PRO A 222 1.99 11.42 8.96
N VAL A 223 3.08 10.72 8.66
CA VAL A 223 3.06 9.34 8.19
C VAL A 223 3.97 8.46 9.05
N LEU A 224 3.44 7.33 9.48
CA LEU A 224 4.23 6.25 10.07
C LEU A 224 4.70 5.33 8.93
N GLY A 225 6.00 5.25 8.71
CA GLY A 225 6.62 4.33 7.76
C GLY A 225 7.02 3.02 8.44
N LEU A 226 6.54 1.88 7.94
CA LEU A 226 6.83 0.54 8.44
C LEU A 226 7.61 -0.23 7.38
N TYR A 227 8.91 -0.45 7.61
CA TYR A 227 9.84 -0.94 6.61
C TYR A 227 10.62 -2.17 7.07
N GLY A 228 11.00 -3.00 6.12
CA GLY A 228 11.83 -4.18 6.37
C GLY A 228 13.32 -3.89 6.15
N GLY A 229 14.17 -4.32 7.09
CA GLY A 229 15.62 -4.16 6.98
C GLY A 229 16.26 -5.05 5.91
N GLN A 230 15.57 -6.13 5.50
CA GLN A 230 16.00 -7.04 4.44
C GLN A 230 15.21 -6.83 3.14
N ASP A 231 14.57 -5.71 2.98
CA ASP A 231 13.85 -5.36 1.75
C ASP A 231 14.83 -4.96 0.65
N THR A 232 15.04 -5.84 -0.32
CA THR A 232 15.97 -5.60 -1.45
C THR A 232 15.39 -4.60 -2.46
N GLY A 233 14.08 -4.39 -2.49
CA GLY A 233 13.42 -3.42 -3.35
C GLY A 233 13.41 -1.99 -2.79
N ILE A 234 13.63 -1.86 -1.46
CA ILE A 234 13.69 -0.56 -0.77
C ILE A 234 14.95 -0.54 0.10
N PRO A 235 16.10 -0.16 -0.47
CA PRO A 235 17.38 -0.15 0.25
C PRO A 235 17.32 0.73 1.49
N MET A 236 17.95 0.30 2.59
CA MET A 236 18.02 1.07 3.85
C MET A 236 18.62 2.48 3.66
N ALA A 237 19.45 2.66 2.64
CA ALA A 237 19.95 3.98 2.25
C ALA A 237 18.82 4.93 1.80
N SER A 238 17.76 4.43 1.16
CA SER A 238 16.60 5.25 0.79
C SER A 238 15.75 5.63 2.00
N VAL A 239 15.63 4.71 2.96
CA VAL A 239 14.98 4.98 4.25
C VAL A 239 15.73 6.05 5.02
N ALA A 240 17.06 5.95 5.11
CA ALA A 240 17.91 6.93 5.78
C ALA A 240 17.78 8.33 5.14
N ARG A 241 17.82 8.42 3.79
CA ARG A 241 17.60 9.71 3.09
C ARG A 241 16.22 10.29 3.37
N MET A 242 15.19 9.45 3.42
CA MET A 242 13.83 9.91 3.73
C MET A 242 13.74 10.43 5.16
N GLN A 243 14.32 9.73 6.14
CA GLN A 243 14.37 10.18 7.54
C GLN A 243 15.09 11.53 7.70
N GLU A 244 16.23 11.69 7.02
CA GLU A 244 16.97 12.95 6.99
C GLU A 244 16.12 14.08 6.38
N ALA A 245 15.49 13.83 5.24
CA ALA A 245 14.64 14.82 4.58
C ALA A 245 13.42 15.21 5.44
N LEU A 246 12.80 14.25 6.12
CA LEU A 246 11.66 14.50 7.03
C LEU A 246 12.05 15.44 8.18
N ALA A 247 13.26 15.30 8.74
CA ALA A 247 13.75 16.16 9.83
C ALA A 247 13.83 17.64 9.42
N HIS A 248 13.99 17.92 8.12
CA HIS A 248 14.09 19.27 7.56
C HIS A 248 12.85 19.68 6.74
N GLY A 249 11.82 18.84 6.71
CA GLY A 249 10.60 19.05 5.92
C GLY A 249 9.55 19.91 6.62
N SER A 250 8.30 19.79 6.19
CA SER A 250 7.15 20.46 6.81
C SER A 250 6.96 20.02 8.27
N LYS A 251 6.10 20.71 9.02
CA LYS A 251 5.72 20.26 10.39
C LYS A 251 5.16 18.84 10.41
N ALA A 252 4.39 18.47 9.40
CA ALA A 252 3.87 17.11 9.27
C ALA A 252 4.97 16.10 8.92
N ALA A 253 5.95 16.51 8.11
CA ALA A 253 7.14 15.70 7.85
C ALA A 253 7.93 15.44 9.13
N GLN A 254 8.23 16.48 9.90
CA GLN A 254 8.95 16.38 11.18
C GLN A 254 8.22 15.53 12.22
N ALA A 255 6.89 15.45 12.15
CA ALA A 255 6.06 14.59 13.00
C ALA A 255 5.89 13.16 12.46
N SER A 256 6.47 12.85 11.30
CA SER A 256 6.45 11.50 10.73
C SER A 256 7.53 10.61 11.35
N GLU A 257 7.25 9.32 11.43
CA GLU A 257 8.12 8.34 12.07
C GLU A 257 8.43 7.15 11.15
N PHE A 258 9.55 6.49 11.42
CA PHE A 258 9.91 5.21 10.79
C PHE A 258 10.13 4.13 11.85
N VAL A 259 9.59 2.94 11.57
CA VAL A 259 9.94 1.71 12.27
C VAL A 259 10.52 0.75 11.25
N VAL A 260 11.76 0.30 11.51
CA VAL A 260 12.43 -0.69 10.69
C VAL A 260 12.48 -2.01 11.43
N TYR A 261 12.01 -3.07 10.80
CA TYR A 261 12.10 -4.44 11.28
C TYR A 261 13.33 -5.12 10.66
N PRO A 262 14.42 -5.31 11.42
CA PRO A 262 15.73 -5.68 10.84
C PRO A 262 15.71 -6.94 9.99
N ASP A 263 14.92 -7.94 10.42
CA ASP A 263 14.86 -9.26 9.79
C ASP A 263 13.67 -9.44 8.83
N ALA A 264 12.92 -8.36 8.58
CA ALA A 264 11.75 -8.42 7.72
C ALA A 264 12.12 -8.09 6.26
N PRO A 265 11.67 -8.91 5.30
CA PRO A 265 11.78 -8.62 3.86
C PRO A 265 10.63 -7.73 3.40
N HIS A 266 10.57 -7.44 2.08
CA HIS A 266 9.41 -6.81 1.46
C HIS A 266 8.12 -7.60 1.71
N ALA A 267 7.00 -6.91 1.83
CA ALA A 267 5.67 -7.50 2.06
C ALA A 267 5.57 -8.37 3.34
N PHE A 268 6.31 -8.02 4.39
CA PHE A 268 6.32 -8.77 5.65
C PHE A 268 4.96 -8.82 6.38
N HIS A 269 4.02 -7.94 6.06
CA HIS A 269 2.66 -7.96 6.62
C HIS A 269 1.69 -8.84 5.81
N ALA A 270 2.03 -9.19 4.58
CA ALA A 270 1.16 -9.96 3.69
C ALA A 270 1.14 -11.44 4.09
N ASP A 271 0.16 -11.83 4.90
CA ASP A 271 0.06 -13.16 5.54
C ASP A 271 -0.18 -14.34 4.57
N TYR A 272 -0.48 -14.06 3.32
CA TYR A 272 -0.58 -15.04 2.25
C TYR A 272 0.75 -15.32 1.52
N ARG A 273 1.87 -14.69 1.95
CA ARG A 273 3.17 -14.78 1.30
C ARG A 273 4.22 -15.46 2.19
N ALA A 274 5.21 -16.09 1.57
CA ALA A 274 6.39 -16.62 2.25
C ALA A 274 7.23 -15.54 2.96
N SER A 275 7.10 -14.28 2.52
CA SER A 275 7.73 -13.10 3.14
C SER A 275 7.09 -12.68 4.46
N TYR A 276 5.95 -13.24 4.85
CA TYR A 276 5.26 -12.90 6.09
C TYR A 276 6.16 -13.08 7.32
N ARG A 277 6.17 -12.07 8.17
CA ARG A 277 6.87 -12.10 9.46
C ARG A 277 5.88 -11.72 10.55
N GLU A 278 5.32 -12.74 11.20
CA GLU A 278 4.20 -12.61 12.14
C GLU A 278 4.45 -11.57 13.23
N ALA A 279 5.63 -11.61 13.87
CA ALA A 279 5.97 -10.66 14.94
C ALA A 279 6.00 -9.21 14.44
N ALA A 280 6.67 -8.95 13.30
CA ALA A 280 6.73 -7.64 12.68
C ALA A 280 5.35 -7.15 12.20
N ALA A 281 4.56 -8.05 11.61
CA ALA A 281 3.20 -7.73 11.15
C ALA A 281 2.26 -7.36 12.30
N LYS A 282 2.30 -8.12 13.40
CA LYS A 282 1.49 -7.85 14.61
C LYS A 282 1.91 -6.56 15.29
N ASP A 283 3.20 -6.31 15.47
CA ASP A 283 3.70 -5.05 16.06
C ASP A 283 3.33 -3.87 15.17
N GLY A 284 3.57 -3.95 13.88
CA GLY A 284 3.21 -2.90 12.93
C GLY A 284 1.70 -2.60 12.91
N TRP A 285 0.86 -3.62 13.03
CA TRP A 285 -0.59 -3.44 13.15
C TRP A 285 -0.98 -2.70 14.43
N GLN A 286 -0.38 -3.05 15.57
CA GLN A 286 -0.62 -2.33 16.82
C GLN A 286 -0.18 -0.86 16.73
N ARG A 287 0.98 -0.62 16.13
CA ARG A 287 1.48 0.75 15.87
C ARG A 287 0.56 1.52 14.93
N LEU A 288 0.04 0.91 13.88
CA LEU A 288 -0.96 1.52 13.00
C LEU A 288 -2.16 2.01 13.84
N LEU A 289 -2.75 1.14 14.63
CA LEU A 289 -3.92 1.51 15.44
C LEU A 289 -3.61 2.60 16.48
N GLN A 290 -2.42 2.55 17.09
CA GLN A 290 -1.96 3.59 18.02
C GLN A 290 -1.75 4.91 17.29
N TRP A 291 -1.08 4.89 16.12
CA TRP A 291 -0.81 6.06 15.30
C TRP A 291 -2.09 6.78 14.88
N LEU A 292 -3.07 6.03 14.41
CA LEU A 292 -4.37 6.59 14.04
C LEU A 292 -5.04 7.29 15.22
N ARG A 293 -5.05 6.67 16.41
CA ARG A 293 -5.65 7.25 17.63
C ARG A 293 -4.92 8.52 18.05
N SER A 294 -3.58 8.52 18.12
CA SER A 294 -2.79 9.67 18.56
C SER A 294 -2.93 10.88 17.63
N HIS A 295 -3.33 10.66 16.37
CA HIS A 295 -3.57 11.72 15.38
C HIS A 295 -5.05 12.06 15.18
N GLY A 296 -5.91 11.68 16.14
CA GLY A 296 -7.33 12.06 16.16
C GLY A 296 -8.21 11.31 15.14
N VAL A 297 -7.80 10.11 14.74
CA VAL A 297 -8.56 9.20 13.89
C VAL A 297 -9.09 8.05 14.77
N ALA A 298 -10.04 8.36 15.66
CA ALA A 298 -10.65 7.40 16.58
C ALA A 298 -12.11 7.76 16.89
#